data_674c68a539f6aafdf78e5d3198bb665c
#
_entry.id   674c68a539f6aafdf78e5d3198bb665c
#
_cell.length_a   1.000
_cell.length_b   1.000
_cell.length_c   1.000
_cell.angle_alpha   90.00
_cell.angle_beta   90.00
_cell.angle_gamma   90.00
#
_symmetry.space_group_name_H-M   'P 1'
#
loop_
_entity.id
_entity.type
_entity.pdbx_description
1 polymer ?
#
loop_
_entity_poly.entity_id
_entity_poly.type
_entity_poly.pdbx_seq_one_letter_code
_entity_poly.pdbx_strand_id
1 'polypeptide(L)'
;MKLVFVERVVPGSARGLFQKSDFHYDAAQDQYRCPADEELRRCGQDDRRKLQLYRRTGCKDCAPQPRCTPSNTRLVTRHFYEAAYARSEMRLKVDPGLMRRRAAIAERPFAVLKNVLGFKRFSCRGLRGANAEMAIAVLAYNLLQTMQRIGTHRLIGLMG
;
A
#
# COMPACT_ATOMS: atom_id res chain seq x y z
N MET A 1 -14.31 3.73 4.40
CA MET A 1 -13.09 4.33 3.82
C MET A 1 -12.35 3.25 3.06
N LYS A 2 -12.21 3.36 1.73
CA LYS A 2 -11.52 2.34 0.91
C LYS A 2 -10.04 2.66 0.92
N LEU A 3 -9.23 1.82 1.56
CA LEU A 3 -7.76 1.94 1.52
C LEU A 3 -7.26 1.60 0.11
N VAL A 4 -6.44 2.47 -0.45
CA VAL A 4 -5.73 2.27 -1.72
C VAL A 4 -4.26 2.09 -1.39
N PHE A 5 -3.74 0.89 -1.61
CA PHE A 5 -2.32 0.60 -1.47
C PHE A 5 -1.66 0.69 -2.85
N VAL A 6 -0.56 1.39 -2.93
CA VAL A 6 0.30 1.43 -4.12
C VAL A 6 1.41 0.41 -3.90
N GLU A 7 1.48 -0.59 -4.76
CA GLU A 7 2.58 -1.54 -4.75
C GLU A 7 3.87 -0.82 -5.17
N ARG A 8 4.93 -0.98 -4.37
CA ARG A 8 6.26 -0.53 -4.79
C ARG A 8 6.70 -1.41 -5.95
N VAL A 9 6.87 -0.84 -7.11
CA VAL A 9 7.56 -1.49 -8.24
C VAL A 9 8.97 -1.86 -7.77
N VAL A 10 9.21 -3.14 -7.55
CA VAL A 10 10.55 -3.63 -7.23
C VAL A 10 11.36 -3.59 -8.53
N PRO A 11 12.51 -2.90 -8.56
CA PRO A 11 13.30 -2.79 -9.77
C PRO A 11 14.00 -4.13 -10.09
N GLY A 12 13.27 -5.02 -10.76
CA GLY A 12 13.79 -6.27 -11.35
C GLY A 12 13.90 -6.21 -12.87
N SER A 13 13.33 -5.17 -13.49
CA SER A 13 13.28 -5.03 -14.96
C SER A 13 14.63 -4.72 -15.63
N ALA A 14 15.64 -4.28 -14.87
CA ALA A 14 16.92 -3.86 -15.44
C ALA A 14 17.77 -5.01 -16.03
N ARG A 15 17.41 -6.28 -15.81
CA ARG A 15 18.19 -7.46 -16.25
C ARG A 15 17.48 -8.32 -17.29
N GLY A 16 16.33 -7.93 -17.81
CA GLY A 16 15.55 -8.74 -18.76
C GLY A 16 15.04 -10.09 -18.21
N LEU A 17 15.05 -10.25 -16.88
CA LEU A 17 14.56 -11.46 -16.22
C LEU A 17 13.04 -11.41 -16.03
N PHE A 18 12.40 -12.56 -16.07
CA PHE A 18 10.98 -12.70 -15.78
C PHE A 18 10.60 -12.10 -14.46
N GLN A 19 9.56 -11.25 -14.49
CA GLN A 19 8.95 -10.59 -13.35
C GLN A 19 7.96 -11.54 -12.66
N LYS A 20 7.51 -11.16 -11.46
CA LYS A 20 6.48 -11.93 -10.75
C LYS A 20 5.16 -12.01 -11.54
N SER A 21 4.83 -10.98 -12.31
CA SER A 21 3.67 -10.94 -13.20
C SER A 21 3.66 -12.02 -14.30
N ASP A 22 4.85 -12.53 -14.65
CA ASP A 22 4.99 -13.59 -15.67
C ASP A 22 4.72 -14.98 -15.09
N PHE A 23 4.54 -15.10 -13.78
CA PHE A 23 4.21 -16.32 -13.06
C PHE A 23 2.72 -16.35 -12.74
N HIS A 24 2.04 -17.40 -13.14
CA HIS A 24 0.61 -17.57 -12.87
C HIS A 24 0.41 -18.23 -11.50
N TYR A 25 -0.44 -17.62 -10.64
CA TYR A 25 -0.79 -18.20 -9.34
C TYR A 25 -2.06 -19.04 -9.45
N ASP A 26 -1.96 -20.30 -9.10
CA ASP A 26 -3.10 -21.21 -8.94
C ASP A 26 -3.56 -21.21 -7.47
N ALA A 27 -4.71 -20.61 -7.23
CA ALA A 27 -5.29 -20.51 -5.89
C ALA A 27 -5.87 -21.85 -5.37
N ALA A 28 -6.23 -22.77 -6.26
CA ALA A 28 -6.81 -24.06 -5.87
C ALA A 28 -5.73 -25.00 -5.31
N GLN A 29 -4.51 -24.91 -5.85
CA GLN A 29 -3.40 -25.76 -5.46
C GLN A 29 -2.35 -25.02 -4.59
N ASP A 30 -2.55 -23.71 -4.32
CA ASP A 30 -1.60 -22.85 -3.61
C ASP A 30 -0.17 -22.94 -4.18
N GLN A 31 -0.04 -22.79 -5.50
CA GLN A 31 1.24 -22.86 -6.21
C GLN A 31 1.34 -21.83 -7.33
N TYR A 32 2.56 -21.59 -7.81
CA TYR A 32 2.79 -20.79 -9.01
C TYR A 32 3.17 -21.69 -10.18
N ARG A 33 2.80 -21.28 -11.40
CA ARG A 33 3.33 -21.81 -12.67
C ARG A 33 4.27 -20.79 -13.30
N CYS A 34 5.45 -21.25 -13.73
CA CYS A 34 6.40 -20.38 -14.41
C CYS A 34 6.09 -20.29 -15.93
N PRO A 35 6.73 -19.39 -16.69
CA PRO A 35 6.55 -19.28 -18.14
C PRO A 35 6.90 -20.55 -18.95
N ALA A 36 7.54 -21.54 -18.35
CA ALA A 36 7.79 -22.87 -18.91
C ALA A 36 6.74 -23.89 -18.44
N ASP A 37 5.61 -23.43 -17.88
CA ASP A 37 4.52 -24.24 -17.31
C ASP A 37 4.90 -25.18 -16.18
N GLU A 38 6.01 -24.92 -15.51
CA GLU A 38 6.51 -25.71 -14.41
C GLU A 38 6.07 -25.16 -13.05
N GLU A 39 5.83 -26.07 -12.11
CA GLU A 39 5.28 -25.74 -10.79
C GLU A 39 6.33 -25.21 -9.81
N LEU A 40 6.00 -24.10 -9.13
CA LEU A 40 6.70 -23.63 -7.94
C LEU A 40 5.81 -23.91 -6.73
N ARG A 41 6.21 -24.85 -5.92
CA ARG A 41 5.47 -25.29 -4.75
C ARG A 41 5.83 -24.43 -3.53
N ARG A 42 4.88 -24.27 -2.62
CA ARG A 42 5.11 -23.60 -1.35
C ARG A 42 6.19 -24.32 -0.57
N CYS A 43 7.23 -23.58 -0.14
CA CYS A 43 8.38 -24.13 0.59
C CYS A 43 8.58 -23.49 1.97
N GLY A 44 7.80 -22.46 2.31
CA GLY A 44 7.92 -21.80 3.61
C GLY A 44 7.14 -20.49 3.67
N GLN A 45 7.34 -19.77 4.76
CA GLN A 45 6.80 -18.41 4.95
C GLN A 45 7.75 -17.56 5.80
N ASP A 46 7.66 -16.26 5.63
CA ASP A 46 8.32 -15.24 6.44
C ASP A 46 7.24 -14.42 7.16
N ASP A 47 6.98 -14.75 8.40
CA ASP A 47 5.93 -14.09 9.20
C ASP A 47 6.26 -12.64 9.51
N ARG A 48 7.53 -12.27 9.61
CA ARG A 48 7.97 -10.91 9.86
C ARG A 48 7.65 -10.00 8.67
N ARG A 49 7.88 -10.50 7.45
CA ARG A 49 7.61 -9.79 6.20
C ARG A 49 6.22 -10.07 5.64
N LYS A 50 5.46 -11.00 6.24
CA LYS A 50 4.15 -11.46 5.77
C LYS A 50 4.19 -12.01 4.34
N LEU A 51 5.23 -12.84 4.05
CA LEU A 51 5.46 -13.43 2.74
C LEU A 51 5.33 -14.95 2.81
N GLN A 52 4.69 -15.53 1.81
CA GLN A 52 4.74 -16.93 1.45
C GLN A 52 5.82 -17.14 0.40
N LEU A 53 6.56 -18.22 0.49
CA LEU A 53 7.70 -18.54 -0.37
C LEU A 53 7.36 -19.75 -1.24
N TYR A 54 7.51 -19.59 -2.56
CA TYR A 54 7.29 -20.64 -3.54
C TYR A 54 8.57 -20.89 -4.30
N ARG A 55 8.98 -22.16 -4.38
CA ARG A 55 10.26 -22.55 -4.95
C ARG A 55 10.09 -23.65 -5.99
N ARG A 56 10.91 -23.57 -7.03
CA ARG A 56 11.22 -24.65 -7.95
C ARG A 56 12.73 -24.92 -7.93
N THR A 57 13.10 -26.19 -8.00
CA THR A 57 14.47 -26.69 -8.22
C THR A 57 14.57 -27.30 -9.62
N GLY A 58 15.78 -27.51 -10.11
CA GLY A 58 15.98 -28.09 -11.45
C GLY A 58 15.81 -27.09 -12.60
N CYS A 59 16.10 -25.80 -12.34
CA CYS A 59 16.01 -24.76 -13.36
C CYS A 59 17.19 -24.73 -14.35
N LYS A 60 18.27 -25.50 -14.12
CA LYS A 60 19.47 -25.50 -14.99
C LYS A 60 19.17 -25.99 -16.40
N ASP A 61 18.31 -27.01 -16.52
CA ASP A 61 17.98 -27.66 -17.80
C ASP A 61 16.73 -27.07 -18.47
N CYS A 62 16.26 -25.92 -17.96
CA CYS A 62 15.07 -25.26 -18.44
C CYS A 62 15.42 -24.30 -19.60
N ALA A 63 14.78 -24.44 -20.77
CA ALA A 63 15.05 -23.61 -21.94
C ALA A 63 15.01 -22.09 -21.66
N PRO A 64 14.03 -21.51 -20.92
CA PRO A 64 14.01 -20.10 -20.58
C PRO A 64 14.89 -19.71 -19.37
N GLN A 65 15.74 -20.62 -18.85
CA GLN A 65 16.57 -20.38 -17.67
C GLN A 65 17.37 -19.05 -17.73
N PRO A 66 18.02 -18.67 -18.84
CA PRO A 66 18.79 -17.41 -18.90
C PRO A 66 17.95 -16.16 -18.65
N ARG A 67 16.65 -16.21 -18.98
CA ARG A 67 15.68 -15.14 -18.73
C ARG A 67 14.92 -15.28 -17.41
N CYS A 68 15.14 -16.38 -16.69
CA CYS A 68 14.40 -16.68 -15.46
C CYS A 68 15.26 -16.51 -14.21
N THR A 69 16.38 -17.21 -14.12
CA THR A 69 17.24 -17.21 -12.94
C THR A 69 18.67 -17.63 -13.30
N PRO A 70 19.70 -17.01 -12.74
CA PRO A 70 21.08 -17.48 -12.87
C PRO A 70 21.35 -18.73 -12.03
N SER A 71 20.43 -19.13 -11.17
CA SER A 71 20.57 -20.23 -10.21
C SER A 71 19.82 -21.49 -10.69
N ASN A 72 20.15 -22.66 -10.09
CA ASN A 72 19.36 -23.87 -10.27
C ASN A 72 17.97 -23.84 -9.63
N THR A 73 17.65 -22.76 -8.90
CA THR A 73 16.38 -22.60 -8.21
C THR A 73 15.74 -21.25 -8.55
N ARG A 74 14.42 -21.25 -8.71
CA ARG A 74 13.63 -20.02 -8.77
C ARG A 74 12.80 -19.88 -7.50
N LEU A 75 12.85 -18.73 -6.88
CA LEU A 75 12.03 -18.35 -5.75
C LEU A 75 11.09 -17.22 -6.16
N VAL A 76 9.80 -17.38 -5.86
CA VAL A 76 8.77 -16.34 -6.00
C VAL A 76 8.15 -16.12 -4.62
N THR A 77 7.92 -14.88 -4.26
CA THR A 77 7.28 -14.51 -2.98
C THR A 77 5.89 -13.99 -3.21
N ARG A 78 4.94 -14.35 -2.33
CA ARG A 78 3.58 -13.86 -2.33
C ARG A 78 3.26 -13.22 -0.99
N HIS A 79 2.75 -11.99 -1.00
CA HIS A 79 2.32 -11.35 0.24
C HIS A 79 1.03 -12.00 0.75
N PHE A 80 0.84 -12.12 2.07
CA PHE A 80 -0.39 -12.70 2.66
C PHE A 80 -1.67 -11.97 2.16
N TYR A 81 -1.56 -10.66 1.93
CA TYR A 81 -2.66 -9.81 1.45
C TYR A 81 -2.59 -9.50 -0.06
N GLU A 82 -1.92 -10.34 -0.84
CA GLU A 82 -1.74 -10.13 -2.30
C GLU A 82 -3.08 -9.92 -3.03
N ALA A 83 -4.11 -10.70 -2.66
CA ALA A 83 -5.44 -10.53 -3.24
C ALA A 83 -6.07 -9.15 -2.95
N ALA A 84 -5.76 -8.55 -1.79
CA ALA A 84 -6.20 -7.20 -1.47
C ALA A 84 -5.45 -6.14 -2.30
N TYR A 85 -4.15 -6.35 -2.54
CA TYR A 85 -3.36 -5.49 -3.41
C TYR A 85 -3.86 -5.55 -4.86
N ALA A 86 -4.11 -6.74 -5.40
CA ALA A 86 -4.66 -6.91 -6.74
C ALA A 86 -6.02 -6.21 -6.90
N ARG A 87 -6.93 -6.34 -5.92
CA ARG A 87 -8.20 -5.60 -5.95
C ARG A 87 -8.02 -4.09 -5.90
N SER A 88 -7.02 -3.60 -5.16
CA SER A 88 -6.71 -2.18 -5.08
C SER A 88 -6.18 -1.65 -6.41
N GLU A 89 -5.29 -2.40 -7.03
CA GLU A 89 -4.73 -2.08 -8.36
C GLU A 89 -5.81 -2.04 -9.44
N MET A 90 -6.70 -3.02 -9.47
CA MET A 90 -7.84 -3.01 -10.40
C MET A 90 -8.72 -1.77 -10.22
N ARG A 91 -8.98 -1.33 -8.97
CA ARG A 91 -9.74 -0.09 -8.72
C ARG A 91 -9.03 1.14 -9.27
N LEU A 92 -7.70 1.19 -9.18
CA LEU A 92 -6.91 2.30 -9.73
C LEU A 92 -6.89 2.30 -11.27
N LYS A 93 -6.87 1.13 -11.89
CA LYS A 93 -6.99 1.00 -13.35
C LYS A 93 -8.35 1.48 -13.86
N VAL A 94 -9.42 1.17 -13.12
CA VAL A 94 -10.79 1.60 -13.46
C VAL A 94 -10.99 3.10 -13.23
N ASP A 95 -10.39 3.64 -12.16
CA ASP A 95 -10.53 5.06 -11.81
C ASP A 95 -9.19 5.66 -11.36
N PRO A 96 -8.38 6.15 -12.30
CA PRO A 96 -7.11 6.81 -12.00
C PRO A 96 -7.25 8.06 -11.13
N GLY A 97 -8.45 8.66 -11.08
CA GLY A 97 -8.74 9.82 -10.23
C GLY A 97 -8.80 9.51 -8.73
N LEU A 98 -8.90 8.22 -8.34
CA LEU A 98 -8.94 7.81 -6.92
C LEU A 98 -7.75 8.32 -6.10
N MET A 99 -6.55 8.32 -6.68
CA MET A 99 -5.35 8.82 -5.98
C MET A 99 -5.41 10.32 -5.73
N ARG A 100 -5.86 11.11 -6.70
CA ARG A 100 -6.06 12.56 -6.54
C ARG A 100 -7.11 12.86 -5.47
N ARG A 101 -8.25 12.15 -5.47
CA ARG A 101 -9.27 12.30 -4.43
C ARG A 101 -8.76 11.89 -3.06
N ARG A 102 -7.98 10.81 -2.96
CA ARG A 102 -7.33 10.41 -1.72
C ARG A 102 -6.39 11.49 -1.19
N ALA A 103 -5.53 12.04 -2.04
CA ALA A 103 -4.61 13.12 -1.68
C ALA A 103 -5.39 14.35 -1.18
N ALA A 104 -6.43 14.78 -1.90
CA ALA A 104 -7.26 15.90 -1.50
C ALA A 104 -7.93 15.70 -0.13
N ILE A 105 -8.41 14.49 0.17
CA ILE A 105 -9.09 14.18 1.44
C ILE A 105 -8.08 14.01 2.59
N ALA A 106 -6.95 13.32 2.34
CA ALA A 106 -5.99 12.97 3.38
C ALA A 106 -4.97 14.09 3.66
N GLU A 107 -4.51 14.78 2.62
CA GLU A 107 -3.42 15.75 2.73
C GLU A 107 -3.90 17.16 3.04
N ARG A 108 -5.11 17.54 2.59
CA ARG A 108 -5.68 18.87 2.84
C ARG A 108 -5.79 19.23 4.33
N PRO A 109 -6.28 18.36 5.24
CA PRO A 109 -6.27 18.65 6.66
C PRO A 109 -4.88 18.96 7.20
N PHE A 110 -3.87 18.16 6.82
CA PHE A 110 -2.50 18.40 7.26
C PHE A 110 -1.91 19.70 6.73
N ALA A 111 -2.25 20.08 5.48
CA ALA A 111 -1.83 21.35 4.93
C ALA A 111 -2.43 22.52 5.72
N VAL A 112 -3.70 22.46 6.09
CA VAL A 112 -4.36 23.49 6.92
C VAL A 112 -3.74 23.53 8.32
N LEU A 113 -3.54 22.39 8.97
CA LEU A 113 -2.88 22.31 10.28
C LEU A 113 -1.49 22.97 10.26
N LYS A 114 -0.67 22.68 9.25
CA LYS A 114 0.69 23.19 9.15
C LYS A 114 0.77 24.65 8.73
N ASN A 115 -0.02 25.06 7.73
CA ASN A 115 0.16 26.36 7.07
C ASN A 115 -0.79 27.42 7.62
N VAL A 116 -2.00 27.05 8.06
CA VAL A 116 -3.00 27.98 8.57
C VAL A 116 -2.95 28.04 10.10
N LEU A 117 -2.95 26.86 10.76
CA LEU A 117 -2.94 26.77 12.22
C LEU A 117 -1.53 26.74 12.84
N GLY A 118 -0.48 26.76 12.00
CA GLY A 118 0.91 26.84 12.46
C GLY A 118 1.43 25.57 13.17
N PHE A 119 0.70 24.45 13.11
CA PHE A 119 1.07 23.21 13.77
C PHE A 119 2.17 22.47 12.98
N LYS A 120 3.42 22.90 13.15
CA LYS A 120 4.57 22.36 12.40
C LYS A 120 5.30 21.23 13.11
N ARG A 121 5.23 21.16 14.45
CA ARG A 121 5.91 20.17 15.29
C ARG A 121 5.18 19.98 16.60
N PHE A 122 5.39 18.84 17.24
CA PHE A 122 4.94 18.60 18.61
C PHE A 122 5.84 19.32 19.62
N SER A 123 5.25 19.92 20.62
CA SER A 123 5.94 20.60 21.74
C SER A 123 6.12 19.66 22.92
N CYS A 124 5.15 18.76 23.14
CA CYS A 124 5.18 17.77 24.21
C CYS A 124 5.97 16.52 23.83
N ARG A 125 6.64 15.94 24.82
CA ARG A 125 7.35 14.66 24.67
C ARG A 125 6.44 13.48 24.98
N GLY A 126 6.72 12.34 24.32
CA GLY A 126 6.02 11.08 24.52
C GLY A 126 4.67 11.00 23.79
N LEU A 127 4.17 9.78 23.67
CA LEU A 127 2.98 9.48 22.85
C LEU A 127 1.71 10.14 23.43
N ARG A 128 1.56 10.20 24.77
CA ARG A 128 0.39 10.86 25.40
C ARG A 128 0.36 12.36 25.09
N GLY A 129 1.51 13.04 25.22
CA GLY A 129 1.60 14.46 24.91
C GLY A 129 1.32 14.75 23.44
N ALA A 130 1.96 14.01 22.55
CA ALA A 130 1.75 14.13 21.10
C ALA A 130 0.29 13.88 20.69
N ASN A 131 -0.38 12.89 21.29
CA ASN A 131 -1.79 12.62 21.05
C ASN A 131 -2.71 13.75 21.54
N ALA A 132 -2.42 14.32 22.70
CA ALA A 132 -3.19 15.45 23.23
C ALA A 132 -3.05 16.70 22.33
N GLU A 133 -1.83 17.06 21.93
CA GLU A 133 -1.59 18.17 21.00
C GLU A 133 -2.29 17.94 19.65
N MET A 134 -2.20 16.72 19.09
CA MET A 134 -2.87 16.39 17.84
C MET A 134 -4.40 16.49 17.99
N ALA A 135 -4.98 16.03 19.10
CA ALA A 135 -6.41 16.13 19.35
C ALA A 135 -6.90 17.59 19.38
N ILE A 136 -6.15 18.48 20.02
CA ILE A 136 -6.44 19.92 20.05
C ILE A 136 -6.33 20.52 18.65
N ALA A 137 -5.29 20.18 17.89
CA ALA A 137 -5.09 20.67 16.54
C ALA A 137 -6.21 20.21 15.58
N VAL A 138 -6.66 18.96 15.72
CA VAL A 138 -7.79 18.42 14.95
C VAL A 138 -9.10 19.07 15.33
N LEU A 139 -9.32 19.35 16.63
CA LEU A 139 -10.50 20.09 17.10
C LEU A 139 -10.56 21.50 16.49
N ALA A 140 -9.44 22.23 16.53
CA ALA A 140 -9.33 23.56 15.91
C ALA A 140 -9.60 23.50 14.40
N TYR A 141 -9.05 22.50 13.70
CA TYR A 141 -9.32 22.28 12.28
C TYR A 141 -10.82 22.03 12.02
N ASN A 142 -11.46 21.15 12.79
CA ASN A 142 -12.86 20.82 12.61
C ASN A 142 -13.76 22.03 12.88
N LEU A 143 -13.45 22.81 13.90
CA LEU A 143 -14.17 24.05 14.21
C LEU A 143 -14.05 25.04 13.05
N LEU A 144 -12.83 25.28 12.54
CA LEU A 144 -12.59 26.13 11.37
C LEU A 144 -13.39 25.68 10.16
N GLN A 145 -13.40 24.38 9.87
CA GLN A 145 -14.17 23.82 8.75
C GLN A 145 -15.69 24.01 8.94
N THR A 146 -16.17 23.86 10.17
CA THR A 146 -17.59 24.06 10.52
C THR A 146 -17.98 25.52 10.33
N MET A 147 -17.17 26.44 10.85
CA MET A 147 -17.39 27.88 10.67
C MET A 147 -17.44 28.30 9.18
N GLN A 148 -16.53 27.74 8.37
CA GLN A 148 -16.50 28.01 6.92
C GLN A 148 -17.72 27.45 6.17
N ARG A 149 -18.28 26.33 6.62
CA ARG A 149 -19.41 25.66 5.94
C ARG A 149 -20.78 26.20 6.31
N ILE A 150 -21.02 26.46 7.59
CA ILE A 150 -22.34 26.86 8.07
C ILE A 150 -22.42 28.33 8.51
N GLY A 151 -21.29 29.01 8.56
CA GLY A 151 -21.19 30.39 9.05
C GLY A 151 -21.11 30.50 10.57
N THR A 152 -20.37 31.51 11.05
CA THR A 152 -20.11 31.72 12.48
C THR A 152 -21.38 32.03 13.26
N HIS A 153 -22.27 32.87 12.73
CA HIS A 153 -23.55 33.25 13.37
C HIS A 153 -24.46 32.05 13.64
N ARG A 154 -24.58 31.17 12.62
CA ARG A 154 -25.39 29.96 12.75
C ARG A 154 -24.81 28.96 13.74
N LEU A 155 -23.47 28.85 13.78
CA LEU A 155 -22.79 28.01 14.76
C LEU A 155 -23.04 28.48 16.18
N ILE A 156 -22.93 29.78 16.46
CA ILE A 156 -23.20 30.36 17.77
C ILE A 156 -24.65 30.09 18.19
N GLY A 157 -25.60 30.27 17.29
CA GLY A 157 -27.02 29.99 17.56
C GLY A 157 -27.35 28.52 17.83
N LEU A 158 -26.49 27.57 17.44
CA LEU A 158 -26.64 26.14 17.74
C LEU A 158 -26.00 25.74 19.09
N MET A 159 -25.15 26.59 19.64
CA MET A 159 -24.41 26.32 20.90
C MET A 159 -25.04 27.02 22.13
N GLY A 160 -25.96 27.92 21.92
CA GLY A 160 -26.75 28.60 22.97
C GLY A 160 -28.17 28.13 23.03
#